data_878dfaeb99aeefcd772d77fa4c6db8aa
#
_entry.id   878dfaeb99aeefcd772d77fa4c6db8aa
#
_cell.length_a   1.000
_cell.length_b   1.000
_cell.length_c   1.000
_cell.angle_alpha   90.00
_cell.angle_beta   90.00
_cell.angle_gamma   90.00
#
_symmetry.space_group_name_H-M   'P 1'
#
loop_
_entity.id
_entity.type
_entity.pdbx_description
1 polymer ?
#
loop_
_entity_poly.entity_id
_entity_poly.type
_entity_poly.pdbx_seq_one_letter_code
_entity_poly.pdbx_strand_id
1 'polypeptide(L)'
;MADRPTLYERFAASADTHGDRTALETGGRTLTYTELRSLAEHNAARLLAALDGRRPARVGILAGRGVAAYASYLAAQRLGATVVPLNPDSAPDRVTAVLAAARPDAVLTDRNTALTCPVVAFEESADGSFDRPPKDVCAPDPDAIAYIVFTSGSTGTPKGVPVRQRNAAAMLDYAIDRYDIGPDSRVSQTFDLTFDPTAWDLFTAWGAGAALVVPARGELARPASFIARARITHWFSVPSLISYALRLRDLAPGSMPGLRWSLFGGEQLTLEQAAAWREAAPGSVLENLYGPTEVTVSCTQFRLPAEPADWPATANGTVPIGTPYPHLDFLVLGEDGRPADEGELCLRGPQRFPGYLDPGENPGRFLRFDGREASVYQDREAPGEELYYRTGDRVRVGAGGALLHLGRLDHQVKVAGHRVELGEIEAALRAAEGVAEAVVTVLKAAPGAEPTLEAAYTGTPRDPLALRAELSGRLPAYMLPRAFTHFETFPLNANRKIDRLAVTARLAEPHPDTAW
;
A
#
# COMPACT_ATOMS: atom_id res chain seq x y z
N MET A 1 -1.50 18.87 21.79
CA MET A 1 -0.75 18.64 20.54
C MET A 1 -0.97 19.83 19.67
N ALA A 2 0.10 20.46 19.10
CA ALA A 2 -0.07 21.57 18.16
C ALA A 2 -0.97 21.12 17.00
N ASP A 3 -1.78 22.04 16.51
CA ASP A 3 -2.73 21.85 15.41
C ASP A 3 -1.95 21.52 14.14
N ARG A 4 -1.82 20.23 13.81
CA ARG A 4 -1.11 19.78 12.61
C ARG A 4 -2.01 20.01 11.41
N PRO A 5 -1.49 20.59 10.31
CA PRO A 5 -2.28 20.83 9.12
C PRO A 5 -2.79 19.53 8.51
N THR A 6 -4.01 19.55 7.99
CA THR A 6 -4.61 18.46 7.21
C THR A 6 -3.86 18.25 5.90
N LEU A 7 -4.13 17.13 5.22
CA LEU A 7 -3.52 16.83 3.92
C LEU A 7 -3.77 17.95 2.89
N TYR A 8 -5.01 18.47 2.84
CA TYR A 8 -5.32 19.58 1.93
C TYR A 8 -4.62 20.89 2.32
N GLU A 9 -4.56 21.24 3.61
CA GLU A 9 -3.90 22.45 4.06
C GLU A 9 -2.40 22.46 3.74
N ARG A 10 -1.73 21.30 3.82
CA ARG A 10 -0.33 21.15 3.38
C ARG A 10 -0.15 21.47 1.89
N PHE A 11 -1.01 20.92 1.05
CA PHE A 11 -1.03 21.23 -0.38
C PHE A 11 -1.33 22.71 -0.64
N ALA A 12 -2.34 23.27 0.03
CA ALA A 12 -2.75 24.66 -0.14
C ALA A 12 -1.63 25.64 0.25
N ALA A 13 -0.94 25.40 1.36
CA ALA A 13 0.22 26.20 1.79
C ALA A 13 1.35 26.20 0.74
N SER A 14 1.62 25.02 0.14
CA SER A 14 2.57 24.93 -0.98
C SER A 14 2.08 25.65 -2.22
N ALA A 15 0.77 25.59 -2.52
CA ALA A 15 0.18 26.31 -3.65
C ALA A 15 0.21 27.84 -3.45
N ASP A 16 0.10 28.33 -2.21
CA ASP A 16 0.23 29.74 -1.89
C ASP A 16 1.68 30.25 -2.03
N THR A 17 2.65 29.40 -1.70
CA THR A 17 4.07 29.77 -1.69
C THR A 17 4.76 29.51 -3.02
N HIS A 18 4.35 28.46 -3.72
CA HIS A 18 5.01 27.89 -4.92
C HIS A 18 4.07 27.77 -6.12
N GLY A 19 3.08 28.67 -6.26
CA GLY A 19 1.98 28.59 -7.24
C GLY A 19 2.42 28.27 -8.66
N ASP A 20 3.50 28.85 -9.14
CA ASP A 20 4.00 28.70 -10.51
C ASP A 20 4.94 27.48 -10.69
N ARG A 21 5.30 26.78 -9.59
CA ARG A 21 6.14 25.58 -9.68
C ARG A 21 5.31 24.38 -10.10
N THR A 22 5.97 23.40 -10.69
CA THR A 22 5.35 22.12 -11.06
C THR A 22 4.88 21.38 -9.80
N ALA A 23 3.58 21.07 -9.75
CA ALA A 23 2.98 20.23 -8.71
C ALA A 23 2.80 18.78 -9.17
N LEU A 24 2.52 18.57 -10.48
CA LEU A 24 2.19 17.26 -11.02
C LEU A 24 2.69 17.11 -12.46
N GLU A 25 3.40 16.01 -12.73
CA GLU A 25 3.71 15.53 -14.08
C GLU A 25 3.10 14.13 -14.27
N THR A 26 2.19 13.98 -15.22
CA THR A 26 1.51 12.71 -15.52
C THR A 26 0.99 12.66 -16.94
N GLY A 27 1.12 11.53 -17.62
CA GLY A 27 0.53 11.32 -18.95
C GLY A 27 0.98 12.35 -20.00
N GLY A 28 2.21 12.86 -19.92
CA GLY A 28 2.73 13.92 -20.80
C GLY A 28 2.23 15.33 -20.49
N ARG A 29 1.47 15.51 -19.40
CA ARG A 29 0.99 16.81 -18.91
C ARG A 29 1.80 17.26 -17.70
N THR A 30 2.00 18.56 -17.60
CA THR A 30 2.60 19.23 -16.45
C THR A 30 1.60 20.26 -15.94
N LEU A 31 1.32 20.22 -14.64
CA LEU A 31 0.47 21.19 -13.96
C LEU A 31 1.26 21.89 -12.87
N THR A 32 1.10 23.19 -12.78
CA THR A 32 1.58 23.99 -11.65
C THR A 32 0.70 23.78 -10.42
N TYR A 33 1.16 24.22 -9.25
CA TYR A 33 0.37 24.20 -8.03
C TYR A 33 -0.93 25.00 -8.18
N THR A 34 -0.87 26.16 -8.84
CA THR A 34 -2.04 27.00 -9.10
C THR A 34 -3.06 26.30 -10.00
N GLU A 35 -2.62 25.66 -11.08
CA GLU A 35 -3.49 24.91 -11.99
C GLU A 35 -4.11 23.69 -11.32
N LEU A 36 -3.31 22.90 -10.59
CA LEU A 36 -3.81 21.72 -9.88
C LEU A 36 -4.82 22.10 -8.79
N ARG A 37 -4.58 23.20 -8.06
CA ARG A 37 -5.55 23.75 -7.08
C ARG A 37 -6.84 24.17 -7.76
N SER A 38 -6.77 24.89 -8.87
CA SER A 38 -7.95 25.33 -9.62
C SER A 38 -8.80 24.15 -10.07
N LEU A 39 -8.17 23.07 -10.59
CA LEU A 39 -8.87 21.84 -10.96
C LEU A 39 -9.51 21.14 -9.75
N ALA A 40 -8.81 21.07 -8.63
CA ALA A 40 -9.34 20.45 -7.42
C ALA A 40 -10.54 21.25 -6.87
N GLU A 41 -10.45 22.59 -6.81
CA GLU A 41 -11.53 23.46 -6.34
C GLU A 41 -12.75 23.41 -7.26
N HIS A 42 -12.54 23.35 -8.58
CA HIS A 42 -13.63 23.18 -9.54
C HIS A 42 -14.37 21.85 -9.31
N ASN A 43 -13.67 20.75 -9.25
CA ASN A 43 -14.29 19.44 -9.03
C ASN A 43 -14.92 19.31 -7.65
N ALA A 44 -14.41 20.01 -6.63
CA ALA A 44 -15.05 20.13 -5.33
C ALA A 44 -16.40 20.87 -5.42
N ALA A 45 -16.49 21.96 -6.19
CA ALA A 45 -17.75 22.68 -6.42
C ALA A 45 -18.77 21.79 -7.15
N ARG A 46 -18.34 21.01 -8.16
CA ARG A 46 -19.20 20.06 -8.86
C ARG A 46 -19.73 18.96 -7.96
N LEU A 47 -18.88 18.43 -7.05
CA LEU A 47 -19.33 17.49 -6.01
C LEU A 47 -20.42 18.08 -5.14
N LEU A 48 -20.24 19.31 -4.66
CA LEU A 48 -21.26 19.99 -3.85
C LEU A 48 -22.56 20.21 -4.64
N ALA A 49 -22.46 20.63 -5.90
CA ALA A 49 -23.63 20.82 -6.76
C ALA A 49 -24.41 19.51 -6.98
N ALA A 50 -23.69 18.40 -7.22
CA ALA A 50 -24.29 17.07 -7.40
C ALA A 50 -24.94 16.51 -6.11
N LEU A 51 -24.61 17.07 -4.96
CA LEU A 51 -25.15 16.71 -3.64
C LEU A 51 -26.06 17.80 -3.05
N ASP A 52 -26.64 18.67 -3.88
CA ASP A 52 -27.54 19.76 -3.49
C ASP A 52 -26.93 20.67 -2.40
N GLY A 53 -25.63 20.93 -2.48
CA GLY A 53 -24.87 21.74 -1.52
C GLY A 53 -24.47 21.00 -0.23
N ARG A 54 -24.86 19.75 -0.06
CA ARG A 54 -24.49 18.91 1.11
C ARG A 54 -23.02 18.48 1.00
N ARG A 55 -22.25 18.72 2.05
CA ARG A 55 -20.86 18.23 2.12
C ARG A 55 -20.83 16.71 2.24
N PRO A 56 -20.03 16.02 1.38
CA PRO A 56 -19.87 14.58 1.49
C PRO A 56 -19.02 14.19 2.71
N ALA A 57 -19.40 13.13 3.41
CA ALA A 57 -18.55 12.52 4.43
C ALA A 57 -17.47 11.64 3.80
N ARG A 58 -17.81 10.92 2.71
CA ARG A 58 -16.90 10.03 1.99
C ARG A 58 -17.07 10.21 0.49
N VAL A 59 -15.95 10.20 -0.23
CA VAL A 59 -15.90 10.30 -1.70
C VAL A 59 -15.08 9.16 -2.27
N GLY A 60 -15.69 8.36 -3.13
CA GLY A 60 -14.98 7.38 -3.94
C GLY A 60 -14.20 8.06 -5.07
N ILE A 61 -13.02 7.55 -5.40
CA ILE A 61 -12.25 8.00 -6.58
C ILE A 61 -12.02 6.79 -7.47
N LEU A 62 -12.71 6.73 -8.59
CA LEU A 62 -12.60 5.68 -9.60
C LEU A 62 -11.94 6.23 -10.85
N ALA A 63 -10.64 6.37 -10.83
CA ALA A 63 -9.86 6.94 -11.93
C ALA A 63 -8.49 6.28 -12.03
N GLY A 64 -7.95 6.24 -13.26
CA GLY A 64 -6.58 5.81 -13.50
C GLY A 64 -5.55 6.81 -12.97
N ARG A 65 -4.27 6.42 -12.93
CA ARG A 65 -3.15 7.26 -12.46
C ARG A 65 -2.91 8.43 -13.43
N GLY A 66 -3.75 9.46 -13.36
CA GLY A 66 -3.75 10.63 -14.21
C GLY A 66 -4.25 11.87 -13.48
N VAL A 67 -4.34 13.00 -14.17
CA VAL A 67 -4.79 14.28 -13.61
C VAL A 67 -6.11 14.13 -12.86
N ALA A 68 -7.06 13.38 -13.44
CA ALA A 68 -8.37 13.15 -12.83
C ALA A 68 -8.29 12.57 -11.42
N ALA A 69 -7.46 11.53 -11.23
CA ALA A 69 -7.30 10.88 -9.94
C ALA A 69 -6.75 11.82 -8.87
N TYR A 70 -5.67 12.52 -9.20
CA TYR A 70 -4.95 13.38 -8.24
C TYR A 70 -5.72 14.66 -7.90
N ALA A 71 -6.33 15.31 -8.90
CA ALA A 71 -7.19 16.46 -8.66
C ALA A 71 -8.47 16.08 -7.90
N SER A 72 -9.06 14.91 -8.17
CA SER A 72 -10.22 14.38 -7.42
C SER A 72 -9.86 14.07 -5.97
N TYR A 73 -8.65 13.55 -5.71
CA TYR A 73 -8.17 13.33 -4.35
C TYR A 73 -8.14 14.64 -3.56
N LEU A 74 -7.54 15.67 -4.14
CA LEU A 74 -7.49 17.02 -3.55
C LEU A 74 -8.88 17.65 -3.44
N ALA A 75 -9.79 17.45 -4.41
CA ALA A 75 -11.16 17.95 -4.36
C ALA A 75 -11.94 17.38 -3.16
N ALA A 76 -11.84 16.07 -2.92
CA ALA A 76 -12.45 15.43 -1.77
C ALA A 76 -11.86 15.96 -0.46
N GLN A 77 -10.52 16.03 -0.35
CA GLN A 77 -9.82 16.57 0.83
C GLN A 77 -10.16 18.05 1.07
N ARG A 78 -10.37 18.84 0.01
CA ARG A 78 -10.81 20.25 0.11
C ARG A 78 -12.15 20.41 0.83
N LEU A 79 -13.03 19.42 0.67
CA LEU A 79 -14.34 19.39 1.32
C LEU A 79 -14.31 18.76 2.72
N GLY A 80 -13.16 18.30 3.19
CA GLY A 80 -13.01 17.56 4.44
C GLY A 80 -13.54 16.13 4.34
N ALA A 81 -13.78 15.62 3.12
CA ALA A 81 -14.29 14.27 2.93
C ALA A 81 -13.18 13.21 3.01
N THR A 82 -13.54 12.07 3.56
CA THR A 82 -12.71 10.85 3.53
C THR A 82 -12.58 10.34 2.10
N VAL A 83 -11.37 10.17 1.62
CA VAL A 83 -11.09 9.59 0.29
C VAL A 83 -11.16 8.06 0.34
N VAL A 84 -11.89 7.46 -0.60
CA VAL A 84 -11.94 6.01 -0.82
C VAL A 84 -11.42 5.71 -2.23
N PRO A 85 -10.14 5.38 -2.40
CA PRO A 85 -9.60 5.04 -3.71
C PRO A 85 -10.19 3.73 -4.22
N LEU A 86 -10.53 3.72 -5.52
CA LEU A 86 -11.07 2.58 -6.25
C LEU A 86 -10.21 2.35 -7.49
N ASN A 87 -9.77 1.12 -7.71
CA ASN A 87 -9.00 0.82 -8.92
C ASN A 87 -9.96 0.49 -10.06
N PRO A 88 -9.94 1.26 -11.18
CA PRO A 88 -10.83 1.06 -12.32
C PRO A 88 -10.55 -0.23 -13.11
N ASP A 89 -9.40 -0.86 -12.89
CA ASP A 89 -9.03 -2.15 -13.49
C ASP A 89 -9.34 -3.33 -12.56
N SER A 90 -9.92 -3.08 -11.38
CA SER A 90 -10.38 -4.14 -10.47
C SER A 90 -11.62 -4.84 -11.00
N ALA A 91 -11.79 -6.10 -10.60
CA ALA A 91 -13.02 -6.84 -10.87
C ALA A 91 -14.26 -6.06 -10.37
N PRO A 92 -15.36 -6.02 -11.14
CA PRO A 92 -16.58 -5.27 -10.78
C PRO A 92 -17.14 -5.65 -9.40
N ASP A 93 -17.09 -6.92 -9.02
CA ASP A 93 -17.54 -7.41 -7.72
C ASP A 93 -16.72 -6.83 -6.58
N ARG A 94 -15.40 -6.66 -6.76
CA ARG A 94 -14.54 -6.03 -5.78
C ARG A 94 -14.87 -4.55 -5.60
N VAL A 95 -15.07 -3.82 -6.70
CA VAL A 95 -15.48 -2.41 -6.63
C VAL A 95 -16.82 -2.30 -5.89
N THR A 96 -17.78 -3.16 -6.21
CA THR A 96 -19.08 -3.24 -5.55
C THR A 96 -18.95 -3.53 -4.05
N ALA A 97 -18.12 -4.49 -3.67
CA ALA A 97 -17.86 -4.83 -2.26
C ALA A 97 -17.25 -3.66 -1.49
N VAL A 98 -16.26 -2.95 -2.08
CA VAL A 98 -15.66 -1.77 -1.47
C VAL A 98 -16.68 -0.64 -1.32
N LEU A 99 -17.50 -0.38 -2.34
CA LEU A 99 -18.56 0.64 -2.28
C LEU A 99 -19.61 0.31 -1.20
N ALA A 100 -20.00 -0.95 -1.10
CA ALA A 100 -20.97 -1.41 -0.08
C ALA A 100 -20.42 -1.23 1.35
N ALA A 101 -19.12 -1.50 1.56
CA ALA A 101 -18.45 -1.34 2.86
C ALA A 101 -18.17 0.13 3.19
N ALA A 102 -17.63 0.89 2.23
CA ALA A 102 -17.25 2.29 2.43
C ALA A 102 -18.45 3.24 2.46
N ARG A 103 -19.53 2.93 1.72
CA ARG A 103 -20.74 3.78 1.58
C ARG A 103 -20.39 5.23 1.25
N PRO A 104 -19.71 5.52 0.14
CA PRO A 104 -19.41 6.90 -0.24
C PRO A 104 -20.68 7.66 -0.61
N ASP A 105 -20.72 8.96 -0.34
CA ASP A 105 -21.83 9.86 -0.72
C ASP A 105 -21.86 10.09 -2.23
N ALA A 106 -20.69 10.06 -2.88
CA ALA A 106 -20.53 10.16 -4.33
C ALA A 106 -19.21 9.53 -4.77
N VAL A 107 -19.09 9.27 -6.08
CA VAL A 107 -17.85 8.84 -6.73
C VAL A 107 -17.46 9.84 -7.80
N LEU A 108 -16.22 10.37 -7.72
CA LEU A 108 -15.57 11.09 -8.80
C LEU A 108 -14.89 10.10 -9.75
N THR A 109 -15.09 10.25 -11.06
CA THR A 109 -14.54 9.33 -12.06
C THR A 109 -14.25 10.02 -13.39
N ASP A 110 -13.25 9.52 -14.12
CA ASP A 110 -12.93 9.86 -15.50
C ASP A 110 -13.61 8.91 -16.52
N ARG A 111 -14.49 8.03 -16.03
CA ARG A 111 -15.14 6.98 -16.85
C ARG A 111 -16.66 7.12 -16.88
N ASN A 112 -17.25 6.72 -18.01
CA ASN A 112 -18.69 6.56 -18.08
C ASN A 112 -19.10 5.24 -17.41
N THR A 113 -19.60 5.32 -16.20
CA THR A 113 -20.01 4.15 -15.39
C THR A 113 -21.27 4.46 -14.59
N ALA A 114 -22.05 3.43 -14.31
CA ALA A 114 -23.20 3.52 -13.41
C ALA A 114 -22.88 2.75 -12.13
N LEU A 115 -23.05 3.41 -10.98
CA LEU A 115 -22.81 2.84 -9.66
C LEU A 115 -24.05 2.97 -8.79
N THR A 116 -24.04 2.35 -7.62
CA THR A 116 -25.15 2.40 -6.66
C THR A 116 -25.27 3.73 -5.89
N CYS A 117 -24.31 4.63 -6.08
CA CYS A 117 -24.27 5.98 -5.50
C CYS A 117 -24.12 7.03 -6.61
N PRO A 118 -24.35 8.32 -6.33
CA PRO A 118 -24.13 9.41 -7.27
C PRO A 118 -22.74 9.37 -7.90
N VAL A 119 -22.68 9.50 -9.22
CA VAL A 119 -21.45 9.53 -10.00
C VAL A 119 -21.26 10.95 -10.55
N VAL A 120 -20.11 11.54 -10.26
CA VAL A 120 -19.72 12.86 -10.75
C VAL A 120 -18.55 12.70 -11.73
N ALA A 121 -18.77 13.04 -12.98
CA ALA A 121 -17.70 13.00 -13.97
C ALA A 121 -16.64 14.06 -13.62
N PHE A 122 -15.37 13.67 -13.66
CA PHE A 122 -14.26 14.60 -13.55
C PHE A 122 -14.22 15.51 -14.79
N GLU A 123 -14.00 16.79 -14.58
CA GLU A 123 -13.81 17.76 -15.64
C GLU A 123 -12.38 18.29 -15.65
N GLU A 124 -11.71 18.15 -16.79
CA GLU A 124 -10.31 18.57 -16.96
C GLU A 124 -10.17 20.03 -17.40
N SER A 125 -11.19 20.57 -18.05
CA SER A 125 -11.15 21.90 -18.65
C SER A 125 -11.47 22.98 -17.62
N ALA A 126 -10.47 23.80 -17.35
CA ALA A 126 -10.59 24.99 -16.54
C ALA A 126 -10.60 26.21 -17.47
N ASP A 127 -11.69 26.46 -18.20
CA ASP A 127 -11.83 27.66 -19.01
C ASP A 127 -12.24 28.92 -18.22
N GLY A 128 -11.99 28.91 -16.91
CA GLY A 128 -12.01 30.09 -16.06
C GLY A 128 -13.37 30.55 -15.54
N SER A 129 -14.46 29.87 -15.87
CA SER A 129 -15.82 30.21 -15.40
C SER A 129 -16.26 29.35 -14.22
N PHE A 130 -15.43 29.26 -13.17
CA PHE A 130 -15.76 28.41 -12.03
C PHE A 130 -16.51 29.17 -10.93
N ASP A 131 -17.66 28.61 -10.56
CA ASP A 131 -18.17 28.83 -9.21
C ASP A 131 -17.15 28.23 -8.24
N ARG A 132 -16.38 29.08 -7.58
CA ARG A 132 -15.47 28.64 -6.52
C ARG A 132 -16.28 27.97 -5.42
N PRO A 133 -15.82 26.82 -4.87
CA PRO A 133 -16.45 26.28 -3.69
C PRO A 133 -16.52 27.36 -2.60
N PRO A 134 -17.55 27.32 -1.74
CA PRO A 134 -17.69 28.29 -0.67
C PRO A 134 -16.36 28.50 0.04
N LYS A 135 -16.05 29.77 0.39
CA LYS A 135 -14.81 30.13 1.11
C LYS A 135 -14.69 29.44 2.47
N ASP A 136 -15.82 29.01 3.03
CA ASP A 136 -15.87 28.29 4.29
C ASP A 136 -15.39 26.86 4.10
N VAL A 137 -14.09 26.69 4.21
CA VAL A 137 -13.43 25.41 4.38
C VAL A 137 -13.96 24.79 5.67
N CYS A 138 -14.19 23.49 5.68
CA CYS A 138 -14.42 22.75 6.93
C CYS A 138 -13.29 23.10 7.91
N ALA A 139 -13.62 23.42 9.15
CA ALA A 139 -12.60 23.60 10.17
C ALA A 139 -11.72 22.32 10.18
N PRO A 140 -10.39 22.46 10.20
CA PRO A 140 -9.50 21.31 10.19
C PRO A 140 -9.79 20.44 11.42
N ASP A 141 -10.10 19.17 11.16
CA ASP A 141 -10.29 18.18 12.22
C ASP A 141 -9.18 17.13 12.10
N PRO A 142 -8.19 17.11 13.01
CA PRO A 142 -7.10 16.16 12.99
C PRO A 142 -7.58 14.72 13.23
N ASP A 143 -8.76 14.53 13.81
CA ASP A 143 -9.35 13.22 14.06
C ASP A 143 -10.25 12.73 12.92
N ALA A 144 -10.58 13.59 11.95
CA ALA A 144 -11.30 13.18 10.75
C ALA A 144 -10.49 12.14 9.97
N ILE A 145 -11.20 11.18 9.36
CA ILE A 145 -10.58 10.18 8.51
C ILE A 145 -10.16 10.83 7.19
N ALA A 146 -8.87 10.81 6.89
CA ALA A 146 -8.31 11.32 5.66
C ALA A 146 -8.63 10.40 4.47
N TYR A 147 -8.39 9.11 4.64
CA TYR A 147 -8.65 8.11 3.62
C TYR A 147 -8.96 6.74 4.23
N ILE A 148 -9.60 5.87 3.44
CA ILE A 148 -9.81 4.47 3.77
C ILE A 148 -9.22 3.64 2.64
N VAL A 149 -8.20 2.83 2.94
CA VAL A 149 -7.64 1.83 2.03
C VAL A 149 -8.20 0.47 2.37
N PHE A 150 -8.57 -0.30 1.36
CA PHE A 150 -9.09 -1.66 1.53
C PHE A 150 -8.01 -2.70 1.27
N THR A 151 -7.66 -3.44 2.31
CA THR A 151 -6.75 -4.58 2.24
C THR A 151 -7.52 -5.89 2.05
N SER A 152 -6.83 -6.96 1.65
CA SER A 152 -7.42 -8.29 1.62
C SER A 152 -7.86 -8.73 3.02
N GLY A 153 -8.98 -9.43 3.10
CA GLY A 153 -9.54 -9.94 4.35
C GLY A 153 -9.51 -11.46 4.40
N SER A 154 -9.21 -12.03 5.57
CA SER A 154 -9.18 -13.50 5.78
C SER A 154 -10.51 -14.20 5.51
N THR A 155 -11.62 -13.46 5.52
CA THR A 155 -12.98 -13.94 5.25
C THR A 155 -13.39 -13.83 3.79
N GLY A 156 -12.50 -13.35 2.90
CA GLY A 156 -12.81 -13.07 1.50
C GLY A 156 -13.49 -11.71 1.26
N THR A 157 -13.73 -10.93 2.31
CA THR A 157 -14.30 -9.58 2.20
C THR A 157 -13.19 -8.55 2.45
N PRO A 158 -13.05 -7.52 1.60
CA PRO A 158 -12.04 -6.47 1.80
C PRO A 158 -12.22 -5.75 3.13
N LYS A 159 -11.12 -5.56 3.88
CA LYS A 159 -11.11 -4.85 5.16
C LYS A 159 -10.74 -3.38 4.95
N GLY A 160 -11.60 -2.48 5.39
CA GLY A 160 -11.32 -1.05 5.35
C GLY A 160 -10.43 -0.63 6.51
N VAL A 161 -9.31 -0.01 6.19
CA VAL A 161 -8.36 0.59 7.15
C VAL A 161 -8.49 2.11 7.07
N PRO A 162 -9.21 2.75 8.01
CA PRO A 162 -9.31 4.20 8.07
C PRO A 162 -8.03 4.80 8.65
N VAL A 163 -7.51 5.83 8.01
CA VAL A 163 -6.37 6.62 8.49
C VAL A 163 -6.82 8.04 8.75
N ARG A 164 -6.55 8.54 9.98
CA ARG A 164 -6.91 9.90 10.37
C ARG A 164 -5.94 10.93 9.80
N GLN A 165 -6.38 12.18 9.68
CA GLN A 165 -5.53 13.31 9.29
C GLN A 165 -4.26 13.38 10.16
N ARG A 166 -4.39 13.25 11.49
CA ARG A 166 -3.25 13.28 12.42
C ARG A 166 -2.31 12.08 12.28
N ASN A 167 -2.81 10.90 11.87
CA ASN A 167 -1.96 9.74 11.64
C ASN A 167 -1.05 9.99 10.41
N ALA A 168 -1.66 10.43 9.31
CA ALA A 168 -0.94 10.81 8.10
C ALA A 168 0.04 11.95 8.36
N ALA A 169 -0.39 13.00 9.07
CA ALA A 169 0.46 14.14 9.40
C ALA A 169 1.72 13.73 10.20
N ALA A 170 1.59 12.81 11.17
CA ALA A 170 2.74 12.35 11.96
C ALA A 170 3.79 11.64 11.09
N MET A 171 3.36 10.82 10.12
CA MET A 171 4.24 10.16 9.16
C MET A 171 4.87 11.16 8.20
N LEU A 172 4.07 12.08 7.64
CA LEU A 172 4.54 13.06 6.65
C LEU A 172 5.57 14.04 7.22
N ASP A 173 5.34 14.57 8.44
CA ASP A 173 6.29 15.47 9.10
C ASP A 173 7.67 14.79 9.24
N TYR A 174 7.66 13.52 9.67
CA TYR A 174 8.88 12.76 9.81
C TYR A 174 9.55 12.48 8.46
N ALA A 175 8.77 12.07 7.44
CA ALA A 175 9.31 11.72 6.14
C ALA A 175 9.89 12.93 5.38
N ILE A 176 9.19 14.08 5.40
CA ILE A 176 9.66 15.30 4.72
C ILE A 176 10.99 15.75 5.30
N ASP A 177 11.10 15.80 6.63
CA ASP A 177 12.34 16.20 7.32
C ASP A 177 13.48 15.19 7.07
N ARG A 178 13.21 13.89 7.27
CA ARG A 178 14.21 12.84 7.15
C ARG A 178 14.82 12.70 5.76
N TYR A 179 14.00 12.84 4.73
CA TYR A 179 14.43 12.66 3.34
C TYR A 179 14.78 13.97 2.65
N ASP A 180 14.82 15.09 3.39
CA ASP A 180 15.17 16.41 2.86
C ASP A 180 14.37 16.73 1.58
N ILE A 181 13.04 16.52 1.66
CA ILE A 181 12.13 16.81 0.55
C ILE A 181 11.80 18.30 0.58
N GLY A 182 12.04 18.99 -0.52
CA GLY A 182 11.78 20.42 -0.65
C GLY A 182 11.37 20.80 -2.07
N PRO A 183 11.21 22.11 -2.35
CA PRO A 183 10.64 22.58 -3.63
C PRO A 183 11.42 22.16 -4.87
N ASP A 184 12.71 21.83 -4.75
CA ASP A 184 13.53 21.34 -5.86
C ASP A 184 13.53 19.82 -6.00
N SER A 185 12.81 19.12 -5.14
CA SER A 185 12.67 17.68 -5.20
C SER A 185 11.68 17.26 -6.30
N ARG A 186 11.94 16.09 -6.87
CA ARG A 186 11.08 15.40 -7.84
C ARG A 186 10.79 14.01 -7.30
N VAL A 187 9.61 13.85 -6.73
CA VAL A 187 9.18 12.63 -6.04
C VAL A 187 8.44 11.74 -7.02
N SER A 188 8.84 10.48 -7.12
CA SER A 188 8.13 9.50 -7.94
C SER A 188 6.78 9.12 -7.30
N GLN A 189 5.77 8.82 -8.15
CA GLN A 189 4.53 8.20 -7.70
C GLN A 189 4.41 6.83 -8.37
N THR A 190 4.78 5.77 -7.66
CA THR A 190 4.92 4.43 -8.23
C THR A 190 3.78 3.48 -7.88
N PHE A 191 3.04 3.77 -6.83
CA PHE A 191 1.99 2.92 -6.29
C PHE A 191 0.62 3.18 -6.92
N ASP A 192 -0.26 2.17 -6.92
CA ASP A 192 -1.67 2.36 -7.24
C ASP A 192 -2.37 3.17 -6.14
N LEU A 193 -3.40 3.98 -6.50
CA LEU A 193 -4.10 4.81 -5.53
C LEU A 193 -4.77 4.02 -4.40
N THR A 194 -5.10 2.76 -4.64
CA THR A 194 -5.67 1.86 -3.62
C THR A 194 -4.65 1.35 -2.60
N PHE A 195 -3.39 1.73 -2.75
CA PHE A 195 -2.29 1.45 -1.83
C PHE A 195 -1.93 2.66 -0.99
N ASP A 196 -1.75 2.46 0.30
CA ASP A 196 -1.42 3.53 1.25
C ASP A 196 -0.10 4.26 0.98
N PRO A 197 1.00 3.68 0.39
CA PRO A 197 2.18 4.44 0.03
C PRO A 197 1.90 5.57 -0.98
N THR A 198 0.78 5.51 -1.71
CA THR A 198 0.34 6.65 -2.53
C THR A 198 0.17 7.91 -1.70
N ALA A 199 -0.40 7.82 -0.49
CA ALA A 199 -0.55 8.99 0.38
C ALA A 199 0.82 9.57 0.80
N TRP A 200 1.82 8.71 0.98
CA TRP A 200 3.20 9.13 1.20
C TRP A 200 3.73 9.90 -0.02
N ASP A 201 3.66 9.33 -1.22
CA ASP A 201 4.16 9.96 -2.45
C ASP A 201 3.52 11.34 -2.69
N LEU A 202 2.18 11.41 -2.62
CA LEU A 202 1.42 12.62 -2.88
C LEU A 202 1.77 13.74 -1.89
N PHE A 203 1.67 13.43 -0.62
CA PHE A 203 1.68 14.48 0.41
C PHE A 203 3.06 14.79 0.98
N THR A 204 4.06 13.93 0.78
CA THR A 204 5.47 14.36 0.95
C THR A 204 5.87 15.33 -0.14
N ALA A 205 5.50 15.07 -1.40
CA ALA A 205 5.76 15.98 -2.50
C ALA A 205 5.01 17.32 -2.30
N TRP A 206 3.69 17.27 -2.19
CA TRP A 206 2.86 18.48 -2.15
C TRP A 206 2.99 19.25 -0.84
N GLY A 207 3.24 18.58 0.27
CA GLY A 207 3.48 19.24 1.56
C GLY A 207 4.81 19.98 1.64
N ALA A 208 5.77 19.64 0.76
CA ALA A 208 7.09 20.24 0.70
C ALA A 208 7.30 21.19 -0.51
N GLY A 209 6.27 21.44 -1.33
CA GLY A 209 6.38 22.27 -2.54
C GLY A 209 7.12 21.58 -3.70
N ALA A 210 7.29 20.26 -3.65
CA ALA A 210 8.00 19.45 -4.63
C ALA A 210 7.11 19.03 -5.81
N ALA A 211 7.72 18.57 -6.91
CA ALA A 211 7.00 17.99 -8.03
C ALA A 211 6.70 16.51 -7.79
N LEU A 212 5.43 16.11 -7.94
CA LEU A 212 5.01 14.71 -8.03
C LEU A 212 5.11 14.26 -9.48
N VAL A 213 5.88 13.20 -9.76
CA VAL A 213 6.13 12.70 -11.11
C VAL A 213 5.63 11.27 -11.25
N VAL A 214 4.65 11.08 -12.12
CA VAL A 214 3.95 9.81 -12.29
C VAL A 214 4.45 9.10 -13.54
N PRO A 215 5.12 7.94 -13.43
CA PRO A 215 5.51 7.15 -14.59
C PRO A 215 4.29 6.60 -15.32
N ALA A 216 4.36 6.56 -16.65
CA ALA A 216 3.40 5.80 -17.43
C ALA A 216 3.49 4.30 -17.11
N ARG A 217 2.40 3.56 -17.37
CA ARG A 217 2.28 2.14 -16.96
C ARG A 217 3.47 1.25 -17.40
N GLY A 218 3.99 1.46 -18.61
CA GLY A 218 5.14 0.72 -19.15
C GLY A 218 6.50 1.15 -18.60
N GLU A 219 6.61 2.34 -18.03
CA GLU A 219 7.87 2.92 -17.55
C GLU A 219 8.31 2.33 -16.21
N LEU A 220 7.37 1.85 -15.40
CA LEU A 220 7.69 1.15 -14.14
C LEU A 220 8.51 -0.14 -14.36
N ALA A 221 8.43 -0.74 -15.55
CA ALA A 221 9.26 -1.89 -15.89
C ALA A 221 10.74 -1.52 -16.13
N ARG A 222 11.02 -0.24 -16.40
CA ARG A 222 12.37 0.32 -16.64
C ARG A 222 12.63 1.53 -15.74
N PRO A 223 12.73 1.32 -14.42
CA PRO A 223 12.81 2.40 -13.45
C PRO A 223 14.05 3.27 -13.61
N ALA A 224 15.22 2.72 -13.95
CA ALA A 224 16.44 3.50 -14.09
C ALA A 224 16.37 4.46 -15.29
N SER A 225 15.86 3.98 -16.42
CA SER A 225 15.61 4.81 -17.60
C SER A 225 14.62 5.94 -17.31
N PHE A 226 13.54 5.65 -16.55
CA PHE A 226 12.55 6.65 -16.13
C PHE A 226 13.18 7.68 -15.17
N ILE A 227 13.86 7.23 -14.11
CA ILE A 227 14.51 8.07 -13.10
C ILE A 227 15.47 9.07 -13.76
N ALA A 228 16.33 8.59 -14.66
CA ALA A 228 17.29 9.44 -15.35
C ALA A 228 16.59 10.49 -16.25
N ARG A 229 15.64 10.05 -17.09
CA ARG A 229 14.90 10.93 -18.03
C ARG A 229 14.05 11.96 -17.28
N ALA A 230 13.28 11.53 -16.28
CA ALA A 230 12.39 12.37 -15.49
C ALA A 230 13.11 13.15 -14.39
N ARG A 231 14.44 12.98 -14.24
CA ARG A 231 15.28 13.63 -13.22
C ARG A 231 14.70 13.44 -11.81
N ILE A 232 14.28 12.21 -11.49
CA ILE A 232 13.77 11.86 -10.16
C ILE A 232 14.88 12.00 -9.13
N THR A 233 14.58 12.64 -8.01
CA THR A 233 15.48 12.81 -6.86
C THR A 233 15.12 11.88 -5.72
N HIS A 234 13.85 11.53 -5.58
CA HIS A 234 13.31 10.66 -4.54
C HIS A 234 12.49 9.54 -5.19
N TRP A 235 12.96 8.33 -5.02
CA TRP A 235 12.30 7.12 -5.53
C TRP A 235 11.78 6.30 -4.37
N PHE A 236 10.50 5.96 -4.39
CA PHE A 236 9.91 4.99 -3.48
C PHE A 236 9.15 3.93 -4.27
N SER A 237 9.47 2.66 -4.04
CA SER A 237 8.82 1.54 -4.71
C SER A 237 8.90 0.24 -3.92
N VAL A 238 8.22 -0.79 -4.44
CA VAL A 238 8.42 -2.17 -3.97
C VAL A 238 9.74 -2.75 -4.51
N PRO A 239 10.43 -3.62 -3.75
CA PRO A 239 11.66 -4.29 -4.19
C PRO A 239 11.54 -5.11 -5.47
N SER A 240 10.38 -5.68 -5.77
CA SER A 240 10.15 -6.47 -6.99
C SER A 240 10.41 -5.68 -8.28
N LEU A 241 10.28 -4.34 -8.27
CA LEU A 241 10.66 -3.51 -9.43
C LEU A 241 12.15 -3.60 -9.75
N ILE A 242 13.03 -3.83 -8.76
CA ILE A 242 14.46 -4.06 -8.98
C ILE A 242 14.65 -5.36 -9.77
N SER A 243 13.97 -6.43 -9.39
CA SER A 243 14.03 -7.72 -10.10
C SER A 243 13.56 -7.60 -11.56
N TYR A 244 12.50 -6.82 -11.81
CA TYR A 244 12.05 -6.51 -13.17
C TYR A 244 13.11 -5.74 -13.96
N ALA A 245 13.70 -4.71 -13.38
CA ALA A 245 14.74 -3.90 -14.00
C ALA A 245 15.98 -4.73 -14.34
N LEU A 246 16.40 -5.65 -13.45
CA LEU A 246 17.49 -6.58 -13.70
C LEU A 246 17.21 -7.49 -14.91
N ARG A 247 16.03 -8.09 -14.98
CA ARG A 247 15.61 -8.93 -16.13
C ARG A 247 15.62 -8.17 -17.45
N LEU A 248 15.22 -6.91 -17.42
CA LEU A 248 15.19 -6.03 -18.60
C LEU A 248 16.53 -5.32 -18.86
N ARG A 249 17.57 -5.60 -18.06
CA ARG A 249 18.91 -4.99 -18.14
C ARG A 249 18.86 -3.46 -18.12
N ASP A 250 17.98 -2.89 -17.27
CA ASP A 250 17.80 -1.44 -17.13
C ASP A 250 18.74 -0.83 -16.06
N LEU A 251 19.34 -1.66 -15.17
CA LEU A 251 20.23 -1.23 -14.10
C LEU A 251 21.70 -1.24 -14.58
N ALA A 252 22.07 -0.31 -15.46
CA ALA A 252 23.47 -0.12 -15.80
C ALA A 252 24.19 0.64 -14.67
N PRO A 253 25.49 0.34 -14.38
CA PRO A 253 26.27 1.06 -13.38
C PRO A 253 26.23 2.57 -13.60
N GLY A 254 25.93 3.33 -12.54
CA GLY A 254 25.88 4.80 -12.57
C GLY A 254 24.77 5.39 -13.44
N SER A 255 23.76 4.62 -13.85
CA SER A 255 22.69 5.08 -14.76
C SER A 255 21.74 6.10 -14.13
N MET A 256 21.75 6.27 -12.79
CA MET A 256 20.86 7.17 -12.04
C MET A 256 21.64 8.24 -11.25
N PRO A 257 22.45 9.10 -11.89
CA PRO A 257 23.37 10.01 -11.19
C PRO A 257 22.68 11.11 -10.38
N GLY A 258 21.44 11.47 -10.71
CA GLY A 258 20.67 12.52 -10.02
C GLY A 258 19.79 12.01 -8.87
N LEU A 259 19.74 10.70 -8.66
CA LEU A 259 18.90 10.10 -7.61
C LEU A 259 19.57 10.32 -6.23
N ARG A 260 18.84 11.00 -5.33
CA ARG A 260 19.32 11.30 -3.97
C ARG A 260 18.88 10.24 -2.96
N TRP A 261 17.64 9.78 -3.06
CA TRP A 261 17.03 8.83 -2.14
C TRP A 261 16.38 7.66 -2.88
N SER A 262 16.70 6.48 -2.45
CA SER A 262 16.17 5.20 -2.93
C SER A 262 15.49 4.48 -1.77
N LEU A 263 14.15 4.56 -1.72
CA LEU A 263 13.33 4.01 -0.68
C LEU A 263 12.62 2.76 -1.19
N PHE A 264 12.68 1.69 -0.43
CA PHE A 264 12.01 0.43 -0.75
C PHE A 264 11.16 -0.04 0.42
N GLY A 265 9.96 -0.51 0.14
CA GLY A 265 9.05 -1.03 1.15
C GLY A 265 7.94 -1.88 0.55
N GLY A 266 7.10 -2.44 1.40
CA GLY A 266 5.99 -3.28 0.95
C GLY A 266 6.34 -4.75 0.74
N GLU A 267 7.62 -5.09 0.52
CA GLU A 267 8.15 -6.44 0.38
C GLU A 267 9.49 -6.57 1.12
N GLN A 268 10.03 -7.79 1.21
CA GLN A 268 11.38 -7.99 1.70
C GLN A 268 12.39 -7.54 0.63
N LEU A 269 13.24 -6.58 0.98
CA LEU A 269 14.38 -6.18 0.15
C LEU A 269 15.54 -7.15 0.38
N THR A 270 16.01 -7.82 -0.65
CA THR A 270 17.19 -8.69 -0.54
C THR A 270 18.48 -7.87 -0.63
N LEU A 271 19.56 -8.39 -0.02
CA LEU A 271 20.89 -7.77 -0.14
C LEU A 271 21.38 -7.75 -1.59
N GLU A 272 21.03 -8.78 -2.39
CA GLU A 272 21.34 -8.85 -3.81
C GLU A 272 20.64 -7.74 -4.61
N GLN A 273 19.33 -7.54 -4.40
CA GLN A 273 18.59 -6.43 -5.02
C GLN A 273 19.18 -5.08 -4.64
N ALA A 274 19.48 -4.89 -3.35
CA ALA A 274 20.08 -3.66 -2.84
C ALA A 274 21.46 -3.39 -3.48
N ALA A 275 22.29 -4.43 -3.66
CA ALA A 275 23.60 -4.30 -4.30
C ALA A 275 23.48 -3.87 -5.77
N ALA A 276 22.59 -4.51 -6.53
CA ALA A 276 22.34 -4.15 -7.93
C ALA A 276 21.83 -2.71 -8.08
N TRP A 277 20.94 -2.28 -7.19
CA TRP A 277 20.45 -0.90 -7.18
C TRP A 277 21.53 0.11 -6.80
N ARG A 278 22.36 -0.22 -5.79
CA ARG A 278 23.51 0.61 -5.37
C ARG A 278 24.49 0.83 -6.53
N GLU A 279 24.77 -0.20 -7.31
CA GLU A 279 25.66 -0.10 -8.47
C GLU A 279 25.11 0.87 -9.53
N ALA A 280 23.79 0.82 -9.78
CA ALA A 280 23.12 1.72 -10.72
C ALA A 280 22.98 3.16 -10.20
N ALA A 281 22.85 3.36 -8.87
CA ALA A 281 22.69 4.64 -8.21
C ALA A 281 23.71 4.85 -7.07
N PRO A 282 25.02 4.93 -7.36
CA PRO A 282 26.05 4.95 -6.32
C PRO A 282 25.99 6.18 -5.41
N GLY A 283 25.46 7.30 -5.90
CA GLY A 283 25.29 8.54 -5.12
C GLY A 283 24.01 8.59 -4.27
N SER A 284 23.11 7.62 -4.41
CA SER A 284 21.82 7.63 -3.71
C SER A 284 21.92 7.02 -2.31
N VAL A 285 21.23 7.60 -1.33
CA VAL A 285 21.02 6.97 -0.03
C VAL A 285 19.94 5.89 -0.17
N LEU A 286 20.28 4.65 0.18
CA LEU A 286 19.37 3.52 0.08
C LEU A 286 18.81 3.17 1.46
N GLU A 287 17.49 3.11 1.57
CA GLU A 287 16.80 2.84 2.83
C GLU A 287 15.65 1.84 2.63
N ASN A 288 15.58 0.85 3.51
CA ASN A 288 14.48 -0.12 3.57
C ASN A 288 13.45 0.37 4.56
N LEU A 289 12.19 0.45 4.12
CA LEU A 289 11.03 0.88 4.90
C LEU A 289 10.10 -0.30 5.15
N TYR A 290 9.53 -0.35 6.34
CA TYR A 290 8.51 -1.33 6.66
C TYR A 290 7.36 -0.64 7.41
N GLY A 291 6.14 -1.07 7.12
CA GLY A 291 4.94 -0.73 7.86
C GLY A 291 3.72 -1.47 7.30
N PRO A 292 2.76 -1.84 8.16
CA PRO A 292 1.42 -2.21 7.74
C PRO A 292 0.57 -0.94 7.56
N THR A 293 -0.47 -1.02 6.75
CA THR A 293 -1.45 0.07 6.52
C THR A 293 -2.05 0.59 7.82
N GLU A 294 -2.23 -0.29 8.80
CA GLU A 294 -2.76 0.00 10.15
C GLU A 294 -1.82 0.89 11.00
N VAL A 295 -0.56 1.08 10.57
CA VAL A 295 0.39 2.02 11.19
C VAL A 295 0.87 3.07 10.17
N THR A 296 0.00 3.40 9.20
CA THR A 296 0.15 4.49 8.24
C THR A 296 1.45 4.40 7.43
N VAL A 297 1.43 3.57 6.39
CA VAL A 297 2.45 3.39 5.34
C VAL A 297 3.76 2.78 5.84
N SER A 298 4.55 3.50 6.62
CA SER A 298 5.84 3.05 7.13
C SER A 298 6.04 3.47 8.58
N CYS A 299 6.64 2.59 9.35
CA CYS A 299 6.83 2.77 10.79
C CYS A 299 8.23 2.38 11.28
N THR A 300 9.01 1.70 10.45
CA THR A 300 10.42 1.39 10.71
C THR A 300 11.26 1.66 9.46
N GLN A 301 12.56 1.81 9.66
CA GLN A 301 13.51 2.13 8.61
C GLN A 301 14.89 1.56 8.88
N PHE A 302 15.57 1.16 7.81
CA PHE A 302 16.97 0.77 7.85
C PHE A 302 17.75 1.42 6.73
N ARG A 303 18.68 2.32 7.07
CA ARG A 303 19.60 2.91 6.10
C ARG A 303 20.78 1.97 5.89
N LEU A 304 20.96 1.53 4.67
CA LEU A 304 22.14 0.76 4.30
C LEU A 304 23.39 1.66 4.34
N PRO A 305 24.52 1.19 4.91
CA PRO A 305 25.80 1.87 4.80
C PRO A 305 26.16 2.17 3.34
N ALA A 306 26.97 3.21 3.13
CA ALA A 306 27.42 3.59 1.79
C ALA A 306 28.21 2.47 1.12
N GLU A 307 29.11 1.85 1.89
CA GLU A 307 29.94 0.77 1.39
C GLU A 307 29.27 -0.60 1.57
N PRO A 308 29.08 -1.40 0.51
CA PRO A 308 28.47 -2.73 0.61
C PRO A 308 29.22 -3.69 1.55
N ALA A 309 30.53 -3.49 1.77
CA ALA A 309 31.32 -4.29 2.70
C ALA A 309 30.87 -4.12 4.17
N ASP A 310 30.21 -2.99 4.49
CA ASP A 310 29.70 -2.69 5.83
C ASP A 310 28.23 -3.14 6.02
N TRP A 311 27.64 -3.77 5.02
CA TRP A 311 26.25 -4.21 5.09
C TRP A 311 26.08 -5.38 6.06
N PRO A 312 24.93 -5.48 6.75
CA PRO A 312 24.71 -6.54 7.70
C PRO A 312 24.62 -7.91 7.00
N ALA A 313 25.34 -8.90 7.52
CA ALA A 313 25.12 -10.29 7.15
C ALA A 313 23.86 -10.82 7.87
N THR A 314 22.80 -11.07 7.13
CA THR A 314 21.53 -11.58 7.68
C THR A 314 21.31 -13.03 7.28
N ALA A 315 20.74 -13.83 8.19
CA ALA A 315 20.55 -15.27 7.98
C ALA A 315 19.62 -15.61 6.79
N ASN A 316 18.71 -14.69 6.46
CA ASN A 316 17.74 -14.84 5.38
C ASN A 316 18.09 -14.04 4.11
N GLY A 317 19.26 -13.42 4.05
CA GLY A 317 19.73 -12.64 2.89
C GLY A 317 18.94 -11.35 2.62
N THR A 318 18.13 -10.88 3.57
CA THR A 318 17.35 -9.66 3.42
C THR A 318 17.92 -8.49 4.20
N VAL A 319 17.68 -7.28 3.73
CA VAL A 319 17.98 -6.05 4.47
C VAL A 319 17.06 -5.99 5.70
N PRO A 320 17.58 -5.67 6.91
CA PRO A 320 16.74 -5.46 8.09
C PRO A 320 15.63 -4.44 7.82
N ILE A 321 14.51 -4.55 8.53
CA ILE A 321 13.48 -3.51 8.55
C ILE A 321 13.86 -2.35 9.49
N GLY A 322 14.93 -2.50 10.24
CA GLY A 322 15.56 -1.46 11.04
C GLY A 322 14.85 -1.15 12.35
N THR A 323 14.82 0.13 12.70
CA THR A 323 14.26 0.60 13.97
C THR A 323 12.96 1.37 13.75
N PRO A 324 12.01 1.30 14.69
CA PRO A 324 10.81 2.13 14.65
C PRO A 324 11.13 3.63 14.61
N TYR A 325 10.22 4.39 14.05
CA TYR A 325 10.31 5.84 14.06
C TYR A 325 10.32 6.38 15.50
N PRO A 326 11.04 7.49 15.79
CA PRO A 326 11.25 7.96 17.16
C PRO A 326 9.97 8.30 17.95
N HIS A 327 8.86 8.53 17.24
CA HIS A 327 7.56 8.86 17.83
C HIS A 327 6.64 7.64 17.99
N LEU A 328 7.15 6.43 17.73
CA LEU A 328 6.42 5.17 17.89
C LEU A 328 7.02 4.33 19.03
N ASP A 329 6.14 3.79 19.85
CA ASP A 329 6.48 2.74 20.80
C ASP A 329 6.31 1.36 20.16
N PHE A 330 7.17 0.43 20.51
CA PHE A 330 7.10 -0.93 20.01
C PHE A 330 7.38 -1.99 21.09
N LEU A 331 6.88 -3.19 20.81
CA LEU A 331 7.18 -4.41 21.56
C LEU A 331 7.49 -5.53 20.56
N VAL A 332 8.45 -6.37 20.90
CA VAL A 332 8.60 -7.69 20.28
C VAL A 332 8.06 -8.69 21.31
N LEU A 333 6.94 -9.36 20.99
CA LEU A 333 6.17 -10.18 21.90
C LEU A 333 6.43 -11.66 21.66
N GLY A 334 7.00 -12.34 22.64
CA GLY A 334 7.18 -13.79 22.63
C GLY A 334 5.85 -14.55 22.72
N GLU A 335 5.89 -15.86 22.50
CA GLU A 335 4.71 -16.74 22.56
C GLU A 335 4.09 -16.81 23.97
N ASP A 336 4.89 -16.52 25.01
CA ASP A 336 4.46 -16.44 26.41
C ASP A 336 3.78 -15.11 26.80
N GLY A 337 3.60 -14.20 25.82
CA GLY A 337 2.98 -12.89 26.06
C GLY A 337 3.92 -11.87 26.73
N ARG A 338 5.22 -12.09 26.72
CA ARG A 338 6.24 -11.21 27.32
C ARG A 338 7.18 -10.64 26.28
N PRO A 339 7.83 -9.50 26.56
CA PRO A 339 8.88 -8.97 25.69
C PRO A 339 10.02 -10.00 25.50
N ALA A 340 10.44 -10.15 24.23
CA ALA A 340 11.48 -11.08 23.82
C ALA A 340 12.34 -10.50 22.69
N ASP A 341 13.51 -11.10 22.44
CA ASP A 341 14.36 -10.73 21.31
C ASP A 341 13.83 -11.25 19.96
N GLU A 342 12.90 -12.21 19.99
CA GLU A 342 12.23 -12.74 18.82
C GLU A 342 10.76 -12.99 19.11
N GLY A 343 9.87 -12.51 18.23
CA GLY A 343 8.43 -12.64 18.41
C GLY A 343 7.63 -11.76 17.48
N GLU A 344 6.37 -11.49 17.83
CA GLU A 344 5.47 -10.61 17.08
C GLU A 344 5.84 -9.15 17.31
N LEU A 345 6.00 -8.39 16.23
CA LEU A 345 6.12 -6.93 16.31
C LEU A 345 4.77 -6.31 16.62
N CYS A 346 4.71 -5.53 17.69
CA CYS A 346 3.52 -4.77 18.09
C CYS A 346 3.87 -3.29 18.19
N LEU A 347 3.00 -2.40 17.70
CA LEU A 347 3.30 -0.97 17.54
C LEU A 347 2.19 -0.09 18.11
N ARG A 348 2.60 1.03 18.71
CA ARG A 348 1.72 2.06 19.26
C ARG A 348 2.28 3.44 18.97
N GLY A 349 1.41 4.44 18.86
CA GLY A 349 1.80 5.84 18.69
C GLY A 349 0.90 6.59 17.69
N PRO A 350 1.27 7.83 17.34
CA PRO A 350 0.41 8.72 16.58
C PRO A 350 0.06 8.25 15.16
N GLN A 351 0.84 7.32 14.59
CA GLN A 351 0.55 6.75 13.26
C GLN A 351 -0.42 5.57 13.29
N ARG A 352 -0.71 4.98 14.48
CA ARG A 352 -1.62 3.85 14.59
C ARG A 352 -3.05 4.26 14.24
N PHE A 353 -3.68 3.50 13.34
CA PHE A 353 -5.07 3.73 12.92
C PHE A 353 -6.08 3.60 14.09
N PRO A 354 -7.31 4.12 13.96
CA PRO A 354 -8.29 4.09 15.04
C PRO A 354 -9.00 2.74 15.25
N GLY A 355 -8.72 1.74 14.44
CA GLY A 355 -9.41 0.46 14.33
C GLY A 355 -10.03 0.30 12.94
N TYR A 356 -10.45 -0.92 12.60
CA TYR A 356 -11.02 -1.21 11.29
C TYR A 356 -12.38 -0.54 11.08
N LEU A 357 -12.72 -0.30 9.81
CA LEU A 357 -14.00 0.29 9.42
C LEU A 357 -15.20 -0.57 9.88
N ASP A 358 -15.05 -1.90 9.83
CA ASP A 358 -15.93 -2.84 10.51
C ASP A 358 -15.35 -3.15 11.91
N PRO A 359 -16.02 -2.71 12.99
CA PRO A 359 -15.56 -2.99 14.35
C PRO A 359 -15.44 -4.49 14.68
N GLY A 360 -16.14 -5.36 13.93
CA GLY A 360 -16.04 -6.82 14.06
C GLY A 360 -14.65 -7.38 13.73
N GLU A 361 -13.80 -6.60 13.07
CA GLU A 361 -12.42 -6.97 12.72
C GLU A 361 -11.38 -6.59 13.78
N ASN A 362 -11.78 -5.83 14.84
CA ASN A 362 -10.87 -5.38 15.90
C ASN A 362 -10.45 -6.48 16.91
N PRO A 363 -11.32 -7.43 17.31
CA PRO A 363 -10.95 -8.45 18.28
C PRO A 363 -9.69 -9.21 17.91
N GLY A 364 -8.75 -9.32 18.86
CA GLY A 364 -7.48 -10.02 18.66
C GLY A 364 -6.40 -9.23 17.91
N ARG A 365 -6.72 -8.02 17.37
CA ARG A 365 -5.77 -7.20 16.61
C ARG A 365 -5.01 -6.18 17.43
N PHE A 366 -5.41 -6.00 18.66
CA PHE A 366 -4.76 -5.06 19.60
C PHE A 366 -4.43 -5.76 20.91
N LEU A 367 -3.49 -5.17 21.64
CA LEU A 367 -3.15 -5.64 23.00
C LEU A 367 -2.87 -4.46 23.93
N ARG A 368 -3.11 -4.70 25.22
CA ARG A 368 -2.65 -3.86 26.32
C ARG A 368 -1.38 -4.46 26.89
N PHE A 369 -0.41 -3.62 27.21
CA PHE A 369 0.82 -4.01 27.88
C PHE A 369 0.94 -3.25 29.19
N ASP A 370 1.10 -3.96 30.32
CA ASP A 370 1.17 -3.38 31.65
C ASP A 370 2.60 -3.09 32.14
N GLY A 371 3.60 -3.27 31.27
CA GLY A 371 5.02 -3.16 31.56
C GLY A 371 5.68 -4.53 31.83
N ARG A 372 4.90 -5.62 31.93
CA ARG A 372 5.39 -6.98 32.17
C ARG A 372 4.79 -8.03 31.25
N GLU A 373 3.47 -8.01 31.12
CA GLU A 373 2.72 -8.97 30.30
C GLU A 373 1.73 -8.27 29.38
N ALA A 374 1.48 -8.89 28.22
CA ALA A 374 0.50 -8.43 27.27
C ALA A 374 -0.82 -9.17 27.44
N SER A 375 -1.93 -8.43 27.34
CA SER A 375 -3.28 -8.97 27.27
C SER A 375 -3.96 -8.57 25.98
N VAL A 376 -4.53 -9.56 25.27
CA VAL A 376 -5.15 -9.34 23.96
C VAL A 376 -6.50 -8.66 24.14
N TYR A 377 -6.73 -7.57 23.39
CA TYR A 377 -8.00 -6.85 23.32
C TYR A 377 -9.01 -7.64 22.51
N GLN A 378 -10.17 -7.91 23.08
CA GLN A 378 -11.22 -8.76 22.49
C GLN A 378 -12.51 -8.00 22.18
N ASP A 379 -12.59 -6.71 22.55
CA ASP A 379 -13.79 -5.93 22.35
C ASP A 379 -13.95 -5.47 20.89
N ARG A 380 -15.18 -5.19 20.49
CA ARG A 380 -15.51 -4.62 19.17
C ARG A 380 -15.48 -3.09 19.15
N GLU A 381 -15.37 -2.45 20.31
CA GLU A 381 -15.28 -1.01 20.41
C GLU A 381 -14.01 -0.49 19.72
N ALA A 382 -13.96 0.81 19.50
CA ALA A 382 -12.76 1.45 18.96
C ALA A 382 -11.61 1.31 19.96
N PRO A 383 -10.45 0.76 19.54
CA PRO A 383 -9.30 0.57 20.44
C PRO A 383 -8.74 1.91 20.90
N GLY A 384 -8.57 2.05 22.22
CA GLY A 384 -7.93 3.23 22.84
C GLY A 384 -6.49 3.44 22.34
N GLU A 385 -5.99 4.66 22.43
CA GLU A 385 -4.66 5.04 21.88
C GLU A 385 -3.51 4.36 22.65
N GLU A 386 -3.75 3.91 23.88
CA GLU A 386 -2.79 3.19 24.72
C GLU A 386 -2.51 1.76 24.24
N LEU A 387 -3.35 1.22 23.34
CA LEU A 387 -3.21 -0.16 22.87
C LEU A 387 -2.18 -0.26 21.75
N TYR A 388 -1.40 -1.31 21.76
CA TYR A 388 -0.52 -1.71 20.68
C TYR A 388 -1.30 -2.44 19.59
N TYR A 389 -1.04 -2.11 18.33
CA TYR A 389 -1.51 -2.91 17.19
C TYR A 389 -0.58 -4.10 16.99
N ARG A 390 -1.14 -5.29 16.83
CA ARG A 390 -0.47 -6.53 16.51
C ARG A 390 -0.30 -6.66 15.00
N THR A 391 0.95 -6.63 14.54
CA THR A 391 1.21 -6.66 13.09
C THR A 391 1.00 -8.04 12.49
N GLY A 392 1.14 -9.12 13.27
CA GLY A 392 1.23 -10.49 12.81
C GLY A 392 2.58 -10.81 12.14
N ASP A 393 3.54 -9.87 12.14
CA ASP A 393 4.87 -10.06 11.58
C ASP A 393 5.85 -10.54 12.67
N ARG A 394 6.56 -11.63 12.38
CA ARG A 394 7.63 -12.16 13.25
C ARG A 394 8.92 -11.44 12.94
N VAL A 395 9.53 -10.91 13.98
CA VAL A 395 10.81 -10.20 13.89
C VAL A 395 11.80 -10.74 14.91
N ARG A 396 13.10 -10.47 14.66
CA ARG A 396 14.18 -10.67 15.61
C ARG A 396 14.93 -9.36 15.80
N VAL A 397 15.23 -9.03 17.06
CA VAL A 397 16.10 -7.89 17.40
C VAL A 397 17.55 -8.28 17.09
N GLY A 398 18.16 -7.54 16.19
CA GLY A 398 19.57 -7.72 15.80
C GLY A 398 20.49 -6.74 16.50
N ALA A 399 21.73 -6.70 16.03
CA ALA A 399 22.75 -5.77 16.52
C ALA A 399 22.28 -4.31 16.39
N GLY A 400 22.53 -3.51 17.42
CA GLY A 400 22.10 -2.10 17.45
C GLY A 400 20.60 -1.89 17.54
N GLY A 401 19.79 -2.92 17.87
CA GLY A 401 18.35 -2.83 17.98
C GLY A 401 17.60 -2.88 16.65
N ALA A 402 18.28 -3.12 15.55
CA ALA A 402 17.65 -3.24 14.24
C ALA A 402 16.80 -4.52 14.14
N LEU A 403 15.56 -4.40 13.71
CA LEU A 403 14.64 -5.51 13.54
C LEU A 403 14.89 -6.23 12.21
N LEU A 404 15.01 -7.55 12.24
CA LEU A 404 15.04 -8.42 11.08
C LEU A 404 13.67 -9.09 10.92
N HIS A 405 13.02 -8.89 9.78
CA HIS A 405 11.73 -9.53 9.47
C HIS A 405 11.95 -11.00 9.12
N LEU A 406 11.30 -11.90 9.86
CA LEU A 406 11.43 -13.36 9.70
C LEU A 406 10.25 -14.01 8.96
N GLY A 407 9.20 -13.22 8.66
CA GLY A 407 7.99 -13.72 8.01
C GLY A 407 6.74 -13.39 8.82
N ARG A 408 5.64 -14.04 8.46
CA ARG A 408 4.32 -13.84 9.08
C ARG A 408 4.00 -14.97 10.06
N LEU A 409 3.25 -14.64 11.11
CA LEU A 409 2.65 -15.63 12.03
C LEU A 409 1.35 -16.23 11.49
N ASP A 410 0.76 -15.60 10.49
CA ASP A 410 -0.45 -16.03 9.79
C ASP A 410 -0.16 -16.43 8.33
N HIS A 411 -1.21 -16.70 7.55
CA HIS A 411 -1.10 -17.11 6.15
C HIS A 411 -1.11 -15.95 5.16
N GLN A 412 -0.92 -14.70 5.63
CA GLN A 412 -0.78 -13.56 4.75
C GLN A 412 0.56 -13.59 4.01
N VAL A 413 0.54 -13.17 2.78
CA VAL A 413 1.74 -13.07 1.95
C VAL A 413 1.79 -11.71 1.25
N LYS A 414 2.96 -11.33 0.77
CA LYS A 414 3.12 -10.17 -0.10
C LYS A 414 3.51 -10.65 -1.49
N VAL A 415 2.72 -10.26 -2.50
CA VAL A 415 2.92 -10.62 -3.91
C VAL A 415 2.89 -9.35 -4.73
N ALA A 416 3.97 -9.05 -5.44
CA ALA A 416 4.15 -7.81 -6.20
C ALA A 416 3.77 -6.54 -5.40
N GLY A 417 4.16 -6.49 -4.12
CA GLY A 417 3.87 -5.41 -3.19
C GLY A 417 2.48 -5.47 -2.52
N HIS A 418 1.58 -6.28 -3.05
CA HIS A 418 0.23 -6.41 -2.51
C HIS A 418 0.18 -7.37 -1.32
N ARG A 419 -0.50 -6.94 -0.23
CA ARG A 419 -0.83 -7.80 0.91
C ARG A 419 -1.99 -8.71 0.50
N VAL A 420 -1.75 -10.00 0.50
CA VAL A 420 -2.68 -11.03 0.02
C VAL A 420 -2.99 -12.00 1.15
N GLU A 421 -4.27 -12.16 1.45
CA GLU A 421 -4.79 -13.25 2.27
C GLU A 421 -5.00 -14.47 1.39
N LEU A 422 -4.22 -15.52 1.59
CA LEU A 422 -4.39 -16.77 0.84
C LEU A 422 -5.80 -17.34 1.02
N GLY A 423 -6.40 -17.14 2.20
CA GLY A 423 -7.77 -17.52 2.50
C GLY A 423 -8.84 -16.86 1.62
N GLU A 424 -8.60 -15.62 1.14
CA GLU A 424 -9.50 -14.93 0.21
C GLU A 424 -9.53 -15.65 -1.15
N ILE A 425 -8.36 -16.06 -1.64
CA ILE A 425 -8.26 -16.81 -2.90
C ILE A 425 -8.88 -18.20 -2.75
N GLU A 426 -8.63 -18.87 -1.61
CA GLU A 426 -9.20 -20.18 -1.29
C GLU A 426 -10.73 -20.10 -1.20
N ALA A 427 -11.28 -19.06 -0.60
CA ALA A 427 -12.72 -18.84 -0.55
C ALA A 427 -13.32 -18.62 -1.94
N ALA A 428 -12.65 -17.84 -2.79
CA ALA A 428 -13.08 -17.62 -4.16
C ALA A 428 -13.02 -18.92 -4.99
N LEU A 429 -12.01 -19.77 -4.78
CA LEU A 429 -11.91 -21.09 -5.41
C LEU A 429 -13.02 -22.03 -4.95
N ARG A 430 -13.30 -22.12 -3.64
CA ARG A 430 -14.40 -22.94 -3.12
C ARG A 430 -15.78 -22.51 -3.60
N ALA A 431 -15.94 -21.25 -3.99
CA ALA A 431 -17.17 -20.75 -4.58
C ALA A 431 -17.29 -21.06 -6.09
N ALA A 432 -16.26 -21.60 -6.72
CA ALA A 432 -16.30 -22.06 -8.10
C ALA A 432 -16.99 -23.43 -8.20
N GLU A 433 -17.79 -23.63 -9.26
CA GLU A 433 -18.55 -24.87 -9.46
C GLU A 433 -17.61 -26.09 -9.53
N GLY A 434 -17.93 -27.13 -8.77
CA GLY A 434 -17.17 -28.40 -8.75
C GLY A 434 -15.93 -28.39 -7.88
N VAL A 435 -15.54 -27.30 -7.26
CA VAL A 435 -14.45 -27.21 -6.28
C VAL A 435 -15.00 -27.53 -4.89
N ALA A 436 -14.43 -28.54 -4.22
CA ALA A 436 -14.84 -28.92 -2.87
C ALA A 436 -13.99 -28.22 -1.80
N GLU A 437 -12.66 -28.34 -1.89
CA GLU A 437 -11.69 -27.72 -0.99
C GLU A 437 -10.56 -27.07 -1.81
N ALA A 438 -9.95 -26.04 -1.24
CA ALA A 438 -8.85 -25.33 -1.89
C ALA A 438 -7.74 -24.97 -0.90
N VAL A 439 -6.51 -25.04 -1.35
CA VAL A 439 -5.30 -24.57 -0.66
C VAL A 439 -4.49 -23.73 -1.64
N VAL A 440 -4.14 -22.52 -1.21
CA VAL A 440 -3.27 -21.64 -1.99
C VAL A 440 -1.95 -21.45 -1.23
N THR A 441 -0.86 -21.48 -1.96
CA THR A 441 0.49 -21.32 -1.41
C THR A 441 1.33 -20.40 -2.28
N VAL A 442 2.45 -19.95 -1.74
CA VAL A 442 3.45 -19.16 -2.46
C VAL A 442 4.65 -20.03 -2.72
N LEU A 443 5.01 -20.16 -3.98
CA LEU A 443 6.24 -20.83 -4.38
C LEU A 443 7.26 -19.84 -4.94
N LYS A 444 8.54 -20.11 -4.67
CA LYS A 444 9.68 -19.43 -5.29
C LYS A 444 10.42 -20.46 -6.12
N ALA A 445 10.52 -20.24 -7.42
CA ALA A 445 11.17 -21.18 -8.34
C ALA A 445 12.68 -21.33 -8.09
N ALA A 446 13.32 -20.27 -7.52
CA ALA A 446 14.74 -20.27 -7.14
C ALA A 446 14.97 -19.15 -6.09
N PRO A 447 16.10 -19.16 -5.37
CA PRO A 447 16.52 -18.00 -4.58
C PRO A 447 16.57 -16.75 -5.47
N GLY A 448 15.96 -15.64 -5.02
CA GLY A 448 15.86 -14.39 -5.80
C GLY A 448 14.75 -14.37 -6.86
N ALA A 449 14.05 -15.48 -7.13
CA ALA A 449 12.88 -15.47 -8.00
C ALA A 449 11.67 -14.81 -7.32
N GLU A 450 10.85 -14.14 -8.14
CA GLU A 450 9.57 -13.58 -7.68
C GLU A 450 8.67 -14.71 -7.17
N PRO A 451 8.01 -14.52 -6.01
CA PRO A 451 7.07 -15.48 -5.50
C PRO A 451 5.83 -15.56 -6.41
N THR A 452 5.36 -16.77 -6.69
CA THR A 452 4.13 -17.02 -7.45
C THR A 452 3.08 -17.67 -6.56
N LEU A 453 1.82 -17.31 -6.77
CA LEU A 453 0.68 -17.98 -6.15
C LEU A 453 0.37 -19.25 -6.93
N GLU A 454 0.28 -20.37 -6.22
CA GLU A 454 -0.08 -21.68 -6.77
C GLU A 454 -1.27 -22.22 -5.99
N ALA A 455 -2.25 -22.77 -6.71
CA ALA A 455 -3.48 -23.29 -6.13
C ALA A 455 -3.59 -24.80 -6.29
N ALA A 456 -3.94 -25.46 -5.21
CA ALA A 456 -4.42 -26.85 -5.20
C ALA A 456 -5.91 -26.87 -4.87
N TYR A 457 -6.66 -27.79 -5.47
CA TYR A 457 -8.07 -27.98 -5.17
C TYR A 457 -8.49 -29.44 -5.27
N THR A 458 -9.59 -29.78 -4.61
CA THR A 458 -10.25 -31.10 -4.71
C THR A 458 -11.64 -30.93 -5.30
N GLY A 459 -12.28 -32.03 -5.68
CA GLY A 459 -13.59 -32.05 -6.32
C GLY A 459 -13.51 -32.50 -7.77
N THR A 460 -14.30 -31.94 -8.64
CA THR A 460 -14.29 -32.28 -10.08
C THR A 460 -13.12 -31.62 -10.77
N PRO A 461 -12.27 -32.36 -11.53
CA PRO A 461 -11.23 -31.76 -12.34
C PRO A 461 -11.77 -30.70 -13.29
N ARG A 462 -11.15 -29.52 -13.32
CA ARG A 462 -11.56 -28.35 -14.12
C ARG A 462 -10.42 -27.92 -15.04
N ASP A 463 -10.77 -27.32 -16.15
CA ASP A 463 -9.80 -26.63 -17.00
C ASP A 463 -9.20 -25.43 -16.23
N PRO A 464 -7.86 -25.36 -16.08
CA PRO A 464 -7.17 -24.25 -15.39
C PRO A 464 -7.50 -22.87 -15.97
N LEU A 465 -7.69 -22.75 -17.28
CA LEU A 465 -8.04 -21.49 -17.94
C LEU A 465 -9.46 -21.04 -17.57
N ALA A 466 -10.39 -21.99 -17.50
CA ALA A 466 -11.76 -21.71 -17.08
C ALA A 466 -11.83 -21.27 -15.60
N LEU A 467 -11.09 -21.95 -14.69
CA LEU A 467 -10.98 -21.53 -13.29
C LEU A 467 -10.36 -20.13 -13.17
N ARG A 468 -9.29 -19.87 -13.92
CA ARG A 468 -8.65 -18.54 -13.91
C ARG A 468 -9.60 -17.45 -14.41
N ALA A 469 -10.38 -17.72 -15.46
CA ALA A 469 -11.36 -16.77 -15.99
C ALA A 469 -12.48 -16.49 -14.97
N GLU A 470 -12.98 -17.53 -14.28
CA GLU A 470 -13.99 -17.39 -13.23
C GLU A 470 -13.46 -16.55 -12.03
N LEU A 471 -12.24 -16.84 -11.58
CA LEU A 471 -11.60 -16.09 -10.50
C LEU A 471 -11.31 -14.64 -10.88
N SER A 472 -10.99 -14.35 -12.15
CA SER A 472 -10.70 -12.99 -12.61
C SER A 472 -11.91 -12.05 -12.53
N GLY A 473 -13.11 -12.60 -12.47
CA GLY A 473 -14.35 -11.84 -12.21
C GLY A 473 -14.49 -11.39 -10.74
N ARG A 474 -13.77 -12.01 -9.82
CA ARG A 474 -13.90 -11.82 -8.36
C ARG A 474 -12.65 -11.24 -7.70
N LEU A 475 -11.47 -11.63 -8.20
CA LEU A 475 -10.16 -11.29 -7.61
C LEU A 475 -9.37 -10.34 -8.49
N PRO A 476 -8.55 -9.45 -7.89
CA PRO A 476 -7.59 -8.65 -8.63
C PRO A 476 -6.55 -9.53 -9.34
N ALA A 477 -5.96 -9.05 -10.42
CA ALA A 477 -5.00 -9.79 -11.23
C ALA A 477 -3.80 -10.33 -10.43
N TYR A 478 -3.31 -9.59 -9.43
CA TYR A 478 -2.18 -10.00 -8.57
C TYR A 478 -2.53 -11.14 -7.59
N MET A 479 -3.81 -11.44 -7.38
CA MET A 479 -4.29 -12.56 -6.55
C MET A 479 -4.60 -13.82 -7.36
N LEU A 480 -4.49 -13.78 -8.68
CA LEU A 480 -4.78 -14.94 -9.51
C LEU A 480 -3.62 -15.94 -9.47
N PRO A 481 -3.86 -17.20 -9.04
CA PRO A 481 -2.84 -18.25 -9.07
C PRO A 481 -2.27 -18.44 -10.46
N ARG A 482 -0.97 -18.74 -10.53
CA ARG A 482 -0.27 -19.04 -11.78
C ARG A 482 -0.73 -20.38 -12.35
N ALA A 483 -0.84 -21.41 -11.47
CA ALA A 483 -1.30 -22.73 -11.84
C ALA A 483 -2.36 -23.23 -10.85
N PHE A 484 -3.15 -24.22 -11.33
CA PHE A 484 -4.20 -24.89 -10.60
C PHE A 484 -3.98 -26.40 -10.70
N THR A 485 -3.71 -27.05 -9.58
CA THR A 485 -3.43 -28.49 -9.51
C THR A 485 -4.59 -29.21 -8.83
N HIS A 486 -5.20 -30.17 -9.51
CA HIS A 486 -6.23 -31.02 -8.94
C HIS A 486 -5.63 -32.12 -8.07
N PHE A 487 -6.20 -32.31 -6.89
CA PHE A 487 -5.91 -33.43 -5.98
C PHE A 487 -7.18 -34.27 -5.82
N GLU A 488 -7.07 -35.58 -5.83
CA GLU A 488 -8.22 -36.44 -5.48
C GLU A 488 -8.63 -36.20 -4.03
N THR A 489 -7.65 -36.13 -3.11
CA THR A 489 -7.81 -35.79 -1.70
C THR A 489 -6.57 -35.06 -1.20
N PHE A 490 -6.77 -34.12 -0.27
CA PHE A 490 -5.63 -33.48 0.38
C PHE A 490 -4.99 -34.38 1.46
N PRO A 491 -3.67 -34.31 1.62
CA PRO A 491 -2.99 -34.91 2.75
C PRO A 491 -3.47 -34.25 4.05
N LEU A 492 -3.63 -35.07 5.10
CA LEU A 492 -4.05 -34.60 6.41
C LEU A 492 -2.90 -34.76 7.41
N ASN A 493 -2.76 -33.77 8.30
CA ASN A 493 -1.84 -33.86 9.42
C ASN A 493 -2.38 -34.77 10.56
N ALA A 494 -1.58 -34.95 11.63
CA ALA A 494 -1.94 -35.80 12.77
C ALA A 494 -3.28 -35.40 13.43
N ASN A 495 -3.71 -34.15 13.31
CA ASN A 495 -4.96 -33.62 13.84
C ASN A 495 -6.14 -33.72 12.84
N ARG A 496 -6.00 -34.47 11.74
CA ARG A 496 -6.98 -34.60 10.65
C ARG A 496 -7.35 -33.29 9.96
N LYS A 497 -6.48 -32.29 9.99
CA LYS A 497 -6.60 -31.05 9.23
C LYS A 497 -5.73 -31.17 7.96
N ILE A 498 -6.08 -30.42 6.92
CA ILE A 498 -5.29 -30.36 5.69
C ILE A 498 -3.84 -29.98 6.04
N ASP A 499 -2.90 -30.83 5.61
CA ASP A 499 -1.47 -30.59 5.76
C ASP A 499 -0.97 -29.66 4.64
N ARG A 500 -1.02 -28.37 4.90
CA ARG A 500 -0.62 -27.35 3.92
C ARG A 500 0.85 -27.47 3.52
N LEU A 501 1.74 -27.93 4.43
CA LEU A 501 3.15 -28.13 4.12
C LEU A 501 3.33 -29.28 3.11
N ALA A 502 2.63 -30.40 3.30
CA ALA A 502 2.64 -31.50 2.38
C ALA A 502 2.02 -31.14 1.01
N VAL A 503 0.94 -30.32 1.00
CA VAL A 503 0.37 -29.78 -0.25
C VAL A 503 1.39 -28.89 -0.96
N THR A 504 2.01 -27.96 -0.23
CA THR A 504 3.03 -27.05 -0.78
C THR A 504 4.22 -27.81 -1.36
N ALA A 505 4.72 -28.84 -0.66
CA ALA A 505 5.81 -29.68 -1.14
C ALA A 505 5.47 -30.35 -2.49
N ARG A 506 4.25 -30.90 -2.63
CA ARG A 506 3.80 -31.50 -3.89
C ARG A 506 3.62 -30.48 -5.03
N LEU A 507 3.18 -29.25 -4.73
CA LEU A 507 3.11 -28.18 -5.73
C LEU A 507 4.50 -27.69 -6.18
N ALA A 508 5.52 -27.85 -5.34
CA ALA A 508 6.90 -27.49 -5.66
C ALA A 508 7.63 -28.51 -6.52
N GLU A 509 7.09 -29.74 -6.64
CA GLU A 509 7.65 -30.77 -7.52
C GLU A 509 7.45 -30.36 -9.00
N PRO A 510 8.46 -30.56 -9.87
CA PRO A 510 8.31 -30.26 -11.29
C PRO A 510 7.19 -31.11 -11.89
N HIS A 511 6.11 -30.50 -12.33
CA HIS A 511 5.07 -31.19 -13.08
C HIS A 511 5.61 -31.56 -14.48
N PRO A 512 5.47 -32.81 -14.95
CA PRO A 512 5.94 -33.21 -16.27
C PRO A 512 5.29 -32.46 -17.44
N ASP A 513 4.19 -31.74 -17.21
CA ASP A 513 3.42 -31.04 -18.24
C ASP A 513 3.61 -29.50 -18.25
N THR A 514 4.55 -28.91 -17.50
CA THR A 514 4.82 -27.46 -17.49
C THR A 514 6.07 -27.07 -18.25
N ALA A 515 6.27 -27.62 -19.44
CA ALA A 515 7.21 -27.06 -20.42
C ALA A 515 6.48 -26.06 -21.32
N TRP A 516 6.42 -24.78 -20.90
CA TRP A 516 6.08 -23.64 -21.76
C TRP A 516 7.15 -22.56 -21.67
#